data_936baca77e9576c2d0897ad8449acce6
#
_entry.id   936baca77e9576c2d0897ad8449acce6
#
_cell.length_a   1.000
_cell.length_b   1.000
_cell.length_c   1.000
_cell.angle_alpha   90.00
_cell.angle_beta   90.00
_cell.angle_gamma   90.00
#
_symmetry.space_group_name_H-M   'P 1'
#
loop_
_entity.id
_entity.type
_entity.pdbx_description
1 polymer ?
#
loop_
_entity_poly.entity_id
_entity_poly.type
_entity_poly.pdbx_seq_one_letter_code
_entity_poly.pdbx_strand_id
1 'polypeptide(L)'
;MLRTFLPLFASLAALAAGSASPAPNPSANLNGVVYSEVNNQRIAHASVWLCDDGGNRLLEAVTSENGEFSFPGLHAGAYILKITAPGFALLEMNVDVNFGTEHGISIFLKLAGKVPKELPADPSISAHELSMPAAARKLVDSGKKKLYAGNNAEAALQEFEAAVAKAPDYYEAYHQMGMACLSLQKPADAEKYLRISVSLSHQTYPEAVLALAILLLGRRDPADGEPLLRRGLELNPNSWIGYYELGKLELYRMHIEPALEAAKTAESLAPQQPKVYRLLSLIHLRQKNYQAALADLDTYIRLDPDSPEGLTAKRIRADTQRQLETDHP
;
A
#
# COMPACT_ATOMS: atom_id res chain seq x y z
N MET A 1 47.53 24.39 -83.35
CA MET A 1 48.43 23.34 -82.87
C MET A 1 47.82 22.75 -81.63
N LEU A 2 47.25 21.58 -81.73
CA LEU A 2 47.65 20.30 -81.08
C LEU A 2 47.50 20.37 -79.55
N ARG A 3 46.81 19.54 -78.83
CA ARG A 3 46.44 18.13 -78.93
C ARG A 3 45.38 17.80 -77.87
N THR A 4 44.45 17.06 -78.31
CA THR A 4 43.52 16.21 -77.48
C THR A 4 44.22 15.41 -76.47
N PHE A 5 43.61 15.29 -75.25
CA PHE A 5 43.62 14.09 -74.44
C PHE A 5 42.37 14.01 -73.57
N LEU A 6 41.54 13.04 -73.84
CA LEU A 6 40.52 12.52 -72.98
C LEU A 6 41.20 11.52 -72.00
N PRO A 7 40.76 11.44 -70.75
CA PRO A 7 40.59 10.12 -70.22
C PRO A 7 39.26 9.89 -69.45
N LEU A 8 38.73 8.80 -69.80
CA LEU A 8 38.06 7.78 -68.99
C LEU A 8 37.30 8.22 -67.74
N PHE A 9 35.99 8.15 -67.85
CA PHE A 9 35.08 8.01 -66.71
C PHE A 9 35.24 6.58 -66.14
N ALA A 10 35.77 6.48 -64.91
CA ALA A 10 35.59 5.31 -64.01
C ALA A 10 34.46 5.64 -63.07
N SER A 11 33.29 5.01 -63.28
CA SER A 11 32.17 5.04 -62.37
C SER A 11 32.50 4.24 -61.16
N LEU A 12 32.73 4.91 -60.04
CA LEU A 12 32.80 4.29 -58.73
C LEU A 12 31.38 4.22 -58.14
N ALA A 13 30.74 3.06 -58.28
CA ALA A 13 29.50 2.74 -57.57
C ALA A 13 29.86 2.57 -56.09
N ALA A 14 29.60 3.57 -55.26
CA ALA A 14 29.65 3.47 -53.84
C ALA A 14 28.44 2.63 -53.38
N LEU A 15 28.68 1.38 -53.01
CA LEU A 15 27.74 0.57 -52.23
C LEU A 15 27.50 1.28 -50.89
N ALA A 16 26.34 1.88 -50.76
CA ALA A 16 25.83 2.29 -49.44
C ALA A 16 25.53 1.02 -48.65
N ALA A 17 26.50 0.59 -47.85
CA ALA A 17 26.23 -0.37 -46.79
C ALA A 17 25.32 0.31 -45.77
N GLY A 18 24.02 0.09 -45.91
CA GLY A 18 23.06 0.42 -44.88
C GLY A 18 23.46 -0.30 -43.60
N SER A 19 23.87 0.44 -42.58
CA SER A 19 23.98 -0.07 -41.24
C SER A 19 22.56 -0.44 -40.79
N ALA A 20 22.19 -1.71 -40.95
CA ALA A 20 21.04 -2.28 -40.32
C ALA A 20 21.29 -2.13 -38.81
N SER A 21 20.50 -1.30 -38.16
CA SER A 21 20.41 -1.31 -36.70
C SER A 21 20.17 -2.77 -36.25
N PRO A 22 20.94 -3.29 -35.31
CA PRO A 22 20.68 -4.63 -34.82
C PRO A 22 19.21 -4.69 -34.34
N ALA A 23 18.48 -5.68 -34.84
CA ALA A 23 17.14 -5.96 -34.36
C ALA A 23 17.17 -6.02 -32.81
N PRO A 24 16.20 -5.45 -32.11
CA PRO A 24 16.16 -5.55 -30.66
C PRO A 24 16.23 -7.05 -30.29
N ASN A 25 17.22 -7.41 -29.48
CA ASN A 25 17.33 -8.78 -28.99
C ASN A 25 15.98 -9.13 -28.32
N PRO A 26 15.39 -10.26 -28.70
CA PRO A 26 14.13 -10.69 -28.07
C PRO A 26 14.37 -10.79 -26.58
N SER A 27 13.53 -10.10 -25.79
CA SER A 27 13.56 -10.09 -24.33
C SER A 27 12.35 -10.85 -23.79
N ALA A 28 12.52 -11.50 -22.66
CA ALA A 28 11.48 -12.21 -21.93
C ALA A 28 11.23 -11.54 -20.58
N ASN A 29 10.05 -11.76 -20.02
CA ASN A 29 9.71 -11.28 -18.68
C ASN A 29 9.58 -12.48 -17.73
N LEU A 30 10.19 -12.39 -16.56
CA LEU A 30 10.04 -13.36 -15.50
C LEU A 30 9.17 -12.73 -14.41
N ASN A 31 7.94 -13.22 -14.28
CA ASN A 31 6.99 -12.77 -13.27
C ASN A 31 6.77 -13.89 -12.26
N GLY A 32 6.49 -13.55 -11.00
CA GLY A 32 6.22 -14.57 -10.00
C GLY A 32 5.47 -14.05 -8.80
N VAL A 33 4.97 -14.99 -8.02
CA VAL A 33 4.29 -14.72 -6.75
C VAL A 33 4.94 -15.58 -5.67
N VAL A 34 5.26 -14.97 -4.55
CA VAL A 34 5.88 -15.63 -3.40
C VAL A 34 4.81 -15.94 -2.35
N TYR A 35 4.78 -17.18 -1.92
CA TYR A 35 3.84 -17.73 -0.93
C TYR A 35 4.58 -18.32 0.26
N SER A 36 3.92 -18.37 1.40
CA SER A 36 4.31 -19.21 2.53
C SER A 36 3.88 -20.67 2.29
N GLU A 37 4.79 -21.61 2.41
CA GLU A 37 4.47 -23.05 2.28
C GLU A 37 3.48 -23.54 3.33
N VAL A 38 3.40 -22.86 4.48
CA VAL A 38 2.59 -23.32 5.62
C VAL A 38 1.11 -23.01 5.48
N ASN A 39 0.77 -21.87 4.91
CA ASN A 39 -0.62 -21.38 4.86
C ASN A 39 -1.06 -20.86 3.49
N ASN A 40 -0.24 -21.04 2.45
CA ASN A 40 -0.50 -20.52 1.10
C ASN A 40 -0.72 -18.99 1.02
N GLN A 41 -0.32 -18.24 2.05
CA GLN A 41 -0.42 -16.79 2.01
C GLN A 41 0.67 -16.18 1.14
N ARG A 42 0.33 -15.11 0.46
CA ARG A 42 1.26 -14.32 -0.34
C ARG A 42 2.20 -13.55 0.60
N ILE A 43 3.48 -13.53 0.30
CA ILE A 43 4.49 -12.86 1.12
C ILE A 43 4.86 -11.53 0.47
N ALA A 44 4.43 -10.44 1.10
CA ALA A 44 4.83 -9.09 0.73
C ALA A 44 6.27 -8.79 1.20
N HIS A 45 6.91 -7.84 0.51
CA HIS A 45 8.25 -7.34 0.85
C HIS A 45 9.36 -8.39 0.95
N ALA A 46 9.20 -9.55 0.29
CA ALA A 46 10.30 -10.48 0.12
C ALA A 46 11.31 -9.92 -0.88
N SER A 47 12.59 -9.98 -0.55
CA SER A 47 13.66 -9.66 -1.50
C SER A 47 13.89 -10.82 -2.46
N VAL A 48 13.84 -10.53 -3.75
CA VAL A 48 14.05 -11.49 -4.83
C VAL A 48 15.26 -11.05 -5.63
N TRP A 49 16.30 -11.85 -5.67
CA TRP A 49 17.49 -11.58 -6.46
C TRP A 49 17.55 -12.53 -7.65
N LEU A 50 17.80 -11.97 -8.82
CA LEU A 50 18.14 -12.72 -10.02
C LEU A 50 19.66 -12.73 -10.15
N CYS A 51 20.22 -13.92 -10.20
CA CYS A 51 21.65 -14.15 -10.32
C CYS A 51 21.96 -14.88 -11.64
N ASP A 52 23.20 -14.72 -12.14
CA ASP A 52 23.72 -15.57 -13.21
C ASP A 52 23.98 -17.02 -12.72
N ASP A 53 24.40 -17.89 -13.62
CA ASP A 53 24.77 -19.28 -13.33
C ASP A 53 25.99 -19.41 -12.38
N GLY A 54 26.80 -18.35 -12.29
CA GLY A 54 27.90 -18.23 -11.32
C GLY A 54 27.44 -17.74 -9.94
N GLY A 55 26.17 -17.40 -9.75
CA GLY A 55 25.59 -16.89 -8.50
C GLY A 55 25.82 -15.40 -8.26
N ASN A 56 26.36 -14.65 -9.26
CA ASN A 56 26.51 -13.20 -9.15
C ASN A 56 25.15 -12.51 -9.34
N ARG A 57 24.84 -11.56 -8.48
CA ARG A 57 23.59 -10.82 -8.52
C ARG A 57 23.52 -9.89 -9.74
N LEU A 58 22.50 -10.08 -10.58
CA LEU A 58 22.22 -9.28 -11.76
C LEU A 58 21.16 -8.23 -11.50
N LEU A 59 20.02 -8.62 -10.92
CA LEU A 59 18.87 -7.75 -10.63
C LEU A 59 18.28 -8.04 -9.25
N GLU A 60 17.54 -7.09 -8.74
CA GLU A 60 16.76 -7.23 -7.50
C GLU A 60 15.37 -6.70 -7.71
N ALA A 61 14.39 -7.39 -7.13
CA ALA A 61 13.02 -6.96 -6.97
C ALA A 61 12.58 -7.20 -5.52
N VAL A 62 11.57 -6.44 -5.08
CA VAL A 62 10.88 -6.67 -3.82
C VAL A 62 9.44 -7.01 -4.15
N THR A 63 8.88 -8.03 -3.51
CA THR A 63 7.49 -8.41 -3.77
C THR A 63 6.53 -7.31 -3.32
N SER A 64 5.49 -7.10 -4.13
CA SER A 64 4.37 -6.19 -3.82
C SER A 64 3.56 -6.69 -2.61
N GLU A 65 2.56 -5.91 -2.18
CA GLU A 65 1.57 -6.32 -1.17
C GLU A 65 0.86 -7.63 -1.53
N ASN A 66 0.74 -7.92 -2.82
CA ASN A 66 0.19 -9.18 -3.33
C ASN A 66 1.23 -10.29 -3.49
N GLY A 67 2.45 -10.11 -2.96
CA GLY A 67 3.52 -11.09 -3.08
C GLY A 67 4.11 -11.22 -4.48
N GLU A 68 3.80 -10.30 -5.41
CA GLU A 68 4.18 -10.36 -6.82
C GLU A 68 5.52 -9.67 -7.05
N PHE A 69 6.34 -10.23 -7.95
CA PHE A 69 7.57 -9.61 -8.44
C PHE A 69 7.70 -9.75 -9.96
N SER A 70 8.52 -8.91 -10.58
CA SER A 70 8.75 -8.92 -12.02
C SER A 70 10.18 -8.51 -12.35
N PHE A 71 10.79 -9.25 -13.29
CA PHE A 71 12.03 -8.90 -13.95
C PHE A 71 11.78 -8.79 -15.44
N PRO A 72 11.61 -7.58 -15.97
CA PRO A 72 11.40 -7.35 -17.39
C PRO A 72 12.71 -7.36 -18.17
N GLY A 73 12.64 -7.68 -19.46
CA GLY A 73 13.73 -7.47 -20.40
C GLY A 73 14.89 -8.44 -20.27
N LEU A 74 14.67 -9.65 -19.76
CA LEU A 74 15.71 -10.67 -19.62
C LEU A 74 16.10 -11.27 -20.98
N HIS A 75 17.36 -11.70 -21.09
CA HIS A 75 17.80 -12.56 -22.18
C HIS A 75 17.41 -14.02 -21.89
N ALA A 76 17.26 -14.83 -22.94
CA ALA A 76 17.07 -16.26 -22.74
C ALA A 76 18.32 -16.88 -22.11
N GLY A 77 18.13 -17.68 -21.08
CA GLY A 77 19.22 -18.33 -20.36
C GLY A 77 18.79 -18.92 -19.04
N ALA A 78 19.73 -19.62 -18.41
CA ALA A 78 19.58 -20.14 -17.07
C ALA A 78 19.96 -19.08 -16.03
N TYR A 79 19.12 -18.91 -15.03
CA TYR A 79 19.30 -17.97 -13.92
C TYR A 79 19.09 -18.69 -12.59
N ILE A 80 19.63 -18.10 -11.53
CA ILE A 80 19.36 -18.52 -10.16
C ILE A 80 18.53 -17.42 -9.50
N LEU A 81 17.34 -17.79 -9.00
CA LEU A 81 16.56 -16.94 -8.12
C LEU A 81 16.96 -17.24 -6.67
N LYS A 82 17.27 -16.18 -5.92
CA LYS A 82 17.48 -16.21 -4.48
C LYS A 82 16.41 -15.35 -3.83
N ILE A 83 15.59 -15.97 -2.98
CA ILE A 83 14.46 -15.30 -2.35
C ILE A 83 14.64 -15.38 -0.84
N THR A 84 14.52 -14.23 -0.18
CA THR A 84 14.53 -14.13 1.28
C THR A 84 13.43 -13.22 1.77
N ALA A 85 12.85 -13.60 2.90
CA ALA A 85 11.90 -12.74 3.63
C ALA A 85 12.14 -12.93 5.12
N PRO A 86 11.88 -11.92 5.96
CA PRO A 86 12.01 -12.05 7.40
C PRO A 86 11.19 -13.24 7.94
N GLY A 87 11.82 -14.11 8.72
CA GLY A 87 11.18 -15.33 9.27
C GLY A 87 11.12 -16.53 8.33
N PHE A 88 11.63 -16.43 7.10
CA PHE A 88 11.69 -17.52 6.15
C PHE A 88 13.12 -17.94 5.85
N ALA A 89 13.31 -19.20 5.51
CA ALA A 89 14.60 -19.70 5.04
C ALA A 89 14.90 -19.15 3.65
N LEU A 90 16.17 -18.85 3.40
CA LEU A 90 16.63 -18.50 2.06
C LEU A 90 16.28 -19.64 1.10
N LEU A 91 15.59 -19.31 0.01
CA LEU A 91 15.32 -20.23 -1.08
C LEU A 91 16.23 -19.88 -2.26
N GLU A 92 16.90 -20.87 -2.79
CA GLU A 92 17.62 -20.76 -4.07
C GLU A 92 17.01 -21.77 -5.06
N MET A 93 16.70 -21.29 -6.28
CA MET A 93 16.15 -22.15 -7.33
C MET A 93 16.64 -21.74 -8.71
N ASN A 94 16.84 -22.71 -9.58
CA ASN A 94 17.19 -22.46 -10.97
C ASN A 94 15.92 -22.15 -11.78
N VAL A 95 16.02 -21.18 -12.67
CA VAL A 95 14.94 -20.79 -13.59
C VAL A 95 15.51 -20.64 -14.99
N ASP A 96 14.92 -21.35 -15.95
CA ASP A 96 15.24 -21.21 -17.37
C ASP A 96 14.27 -20.22 -18.01
N VAL A 97 14.80 -19.11 -18.52
CA VAL A 97 14.04 -18.07 -19.23
C VAL A 97 14.17 -18.29 -20.74
N ASN A 98 13.05 -18.53 -21.40
CA ASN A 98 12.99 -18.73 -22.85
C ASN A 98 12.27 -17.57 -23.53
N PHE A 99 12.61 -17.30 -24.81
CA PHE A 99 11.99 -16.22 -25.57
C PHE A 99 10.50 -16.43 -25.81
N GLY A 100 9.73 -15.34 -25.70
CA GLY A 100 8.34 -15.29 -26.12
C GLY A 100 7.31 -15.85 -25.14
N THR A 101 7.70 -16.19 -23.92
CA THR A 101 6.80 -16.65 -22.88
C THR A 101 6.85 -15.72 -21.67
N GLU A 102 5.67 -15.29 -21.18
CA GLU A 102 5.56 -14.76 -19.84
C GLU A 102 5.66 -15.93 -18.86
N HIS A 103 6.78 -16.04 -18.18
CA HIS A 103 6.95 -17.07 -17.16
C HIS A 103 6.33 -16.59 -15.86
N GLY A 104 5.13 -17.07 -15.55
CA GLY A 104 4.52 -16.92 -14.23
C GLY A 104 4.94 -18.06 -13.32
N ILE A 105 5.73 -17.80 -12.27
CA ILE A 105 6.16 -18.81 -11.32
C ILE A 105 5.55 -18.59 -9.95
N SER A 106 5.14 -19.69 -9.29
CA SER A 106 4.70 -19.67 -7.89
C SER A 106 5.82 -20.22 -7.02
N ILE A 107 6.23 -19.47 -6.02
CA ILE A 107 7.37 -19.76 -5.16
C ILE A 107 6.87 -19.91 -3.73
N PHE A 108 7.25 -20.99 -3.08
CA PHE A 108 6.84 -21.30 -1.71
C PHE A 108 8.04 -21.25 -0.77
N LEU A 109 8.02 -20.29 0.18
CA LEU A 109 9.07 -20.19 1.19
C LEU A 109 8.75 -21.01 2.43
N LYS A 110 9.77 -21.67 2.95
CA LYS A 110 9.73 -22.38 4.24
C LYS A 110 10.12 -21.45 5.36
N LEU A 111 9.45 -21.57 6.52
CA LEU A 111 9.85 -20.82 7.71
C LEU A 111 11.27 -21.20 8.14
N ALA A 112 12.05 -20.21 8.55
CA ALA A 112 13.38 -20.42 9.13
C ALA A 112 13.21 -20.97 10.57
N GLY A 113 13.62 -22.23 10.78
CA GLY A 113 13.54 -22.87 12.11
C GLY A 113 12.33 -23.79 12.28
N LYS A 114 12.11 -24.30 13.51
CA LYS A 114 10.97 -25.18 13.80
C LYS A 114 9.66 -24.44 13.56
N VAL A 115 8.86 -24.94 12.62
CA VAL A 115 7.51 -24.46 12.34
C VAL A 115 6.72 -24.40 13.65
N PRO A 116 6.16 -23.26 14.07
CA PRO A 116 5.20 -23.22 15.19
C PRO A 116 4.02 -24.12 14.85
N LYS A 117 3.59 -24.95 15.81
CA LYS A 117 2.56 -25.98 15.63
C LYS A 117 1.17 -25.41 15.30
N GLU A 118 1.00 -24.11 15.46
CA GLU A 118 -0.22 -23.36 15.14
C GLU A 118 0.18 -22.00 14.56
N LEU A 119 -0.02 -21.82 13.25
CA LEU A 119 -0.01 -20.49 12.65
C LEU A 119 -1.35 -19.82 12.90
N PRO A 120 -1.36 -18.53 13.26
CA PRO A 120 -2.62 -17.78 13.34
C PRO A 120 -3.32 -17.81 11.98
N ALA A 121 -4.60 -18.09 11.97
CA ALA A 121 -5.45 -18.08 10.77
C ALA A 121 -5.78 -16.65 10.28
N ASP A 122 -5.01 -15.64 10.68
CA ASP A 122 -5.24 -14.25 10.32
C ASP A 122 -4.47 -13.89 9.05
N PRO A 123 -5.15 -13.58 7.94
CA PRO A 123 -4.52 -13.26 6.65
C PRO A 123 -3.71 -11.96 6.65
N SER A 124 -3.69 -11.22 7.75
CA SER A 124 -3.01 -9.91 7.85
C SER A 124 -1.61 -9.97 8.49
N ILE A 125 -1.09 -11.17 8.81
CA ILE A 125 0.21 -11.29 9.48
C ILE A 125 1.35 -11.10 8.48
N SER A 126 2.18 -10.08 8.70
CA SER A 126 3.35 -9.79 7.88
C SER A 126 4.48 -10.81 8.06
N ALA A 127 5.35 -10.92 7.04
CA ALA A 127 6.56 -11.75 7.16
C ALA A 127 7.45 -11.28 8.31
N HIS A 128 7.50 -9.97 8.57
CA HIS A 128 8.21 -9.40 9.71
C HIS A 128 7.61 -9.86 11.04
N GLU A 129 6.29 -9.77 11.20
CA GLU A 129 5.60 -10.24 12.40
C GLU A 129 5.87 -11.74 12.68
N LEU A 130 5.91 -12.56 11.62
CA LEU A 130 6.27 -13.98 11.74
C LEU A 130 7.73 -14.22 12.19
N SER A 131 8.64 -13.30 11.88
CA SER A 131 10.03 -13.37 12.32
C SER A 131 10.23 -13.04 13.80
N MET A 132 9.27 -12.37 14.41
CA MET A 132 9.33 -11.96 15.83
C MET A 132 9.28 -13.17 16.77
N PRO A 133 9.95 -13.09 17.93
CA PRO A 133 9.88 -14.15 18.94
C PRO A 133 8.44 -14.51 19.29
N ALA A 134 8.11 -15.80 19.37
CA ALA A 134 6.76 -16.27 19.65
C ALA A 134 6.18 -15.67 20.95
N ALA A 135 7.03 -15.43 21.96
CA ALA A 135 6.63 -14.78 23.20
C ALA A 135 6.22 -13.30 23.00
N ALA A 136 6.88 -12.57 22.09
CA ALA A 136 6.53 -11.18 21.76
C ALA A 136 5.21 -11.16 20.96
N ARG A 137 5.04 -12.05 19.98
CA ARG A 137 3.79 -12.17 19.21
C ARG A 137 2.57 -12.47 20.07
N LYS A 138 2.71 -13.42 21.04
CA LYS A 138 1.62 -13.72 21.99
C LYS A 138 1.22 -12.50 22.83
N LEU A 139 2.17 -11.67 23.21
CA LEU A 139 1.87 -10.41 23.93
C LEU A 139 1.13 -9.42 23.04
N VAL A 140 1.54 -9.28 21.76
CA VAL A 140 0.82 -8.43 20.81
C VAL A 140 -0.60 -8.92 20.58
N ASP A 141 -0.80 -10.22 20.39
CA ASP A 141 -2.15 -10.81 20.25
C ASP A 141 -3.02 -10.60 21.51
N SER A 142 -2.43 -10.75 22.69
CA SER A 142 -3.11 -10.46 23.96
C SER A 142 -3.50 -8.99 24.04
N GLY A 143 -2.58 -8.09 23.70
CA GLY A 143 -2.82 -6.66 23.68
C GLY A 143 -3.91 -6.26 22.67
N LYS A 144 -3.87 -6.78 21.44
CA LYS A 144 -4.92 -6.57 20.41
C LYS A 144 -6.30 -7.00 20.95
N LYS A 145 -6.42 -8.16 21.60
CA LYS A 145 -7.67 -8.62 22.21
C LYS A 145 -8.16 -7.66 23.30
N LYS A 146 -7.27 -7.19 24.17
CA LYS A 146 -7.61 -6.22 25.22
C LYS A 146 -8.04 -4.88 24.64
N LEU A 147 -7.37 -4.40 23.60
CA LEU A 147 -7.66 -3.11 22.97
C LEU A 147 -9.01 -3.15 22.23
N TYR A 148 -9.19 -4.11 21.33
CA TYR A 148 -10.31 -4.10 20.38
C TYR A 148 -11.55 -4.86 20.87
N ALA A 149 -11.38 -5.95 21.62
CA ALA A 149 -12.50 -6.72 22.15
C ALA A 149 -12.82 -6.37 23.60
N GLY A 150 -11.78 -6.08 24.40
CA GLY A 150 -11.94 -5.79 25.82
C GLY A 150 -12.09 -4.32 26.16
N ASN A 151 -11.92 -3.41 25.19
CA ASN A 151 -11.92 -1.95 25.38
C ASN A 151 -11.05 -1.47 26.57
N ASN A 152 -9.92 -2.16 26.80
CA ASN A 152 -8.99 -1.89 27.89
C ASN A 152 -7.63 -1.49 27.31
N ALA A 153 -7.52 -0.23 26.94
CA ALA A 153 -6.34 0.31 26.27
C ALA A 153 -5.12 0.39 27.20
N GLU A 154 -5.29 0.61 28.50
CA GLU A 154 -4.18 0.58 29.48
C GLU A 154 -3.55 -0.80 29.56
N ALA A 155 -4.37 -1.84 29.73
CA ALA A 155 -3.86 -3.21 29.80
C ALA A 155 -3.29 -3.69 28.47
N ALA A 156 -3.81 -3.19 27.35
CA ALA A 156 -3.25 -3.46 26.04
C ALA A 156 -1.85 -2.82 25.87
N LEU A 157 -1.69 -1.57 26.30
CA LEU A 157 -0.42 -0.85 26.22
C LEU A 157 0.69 -1.59 27.00
N GLN A 158 0.38 -2.10 28.21
CA GLN A 158 1.31 -2.91 29.01
C GLN A 158 1.78 -4.17 28.28
N GLU A 159 0.87 -4.87 27.57
CA GLU A 159 1.22 -6.04 26.77
C GLU A 159 2.14 -5.67 25.59
N PHE A 160 1.85 -4.58 24.91
CA PHE A 160 2.67 -4.10 23.80
C PHE A 160 4.06 -3.64 24.27
N GLU A 161 4.14 -2.95 25.43
CA GLU A 161 5.42 -2.58 26.07
C GLU A 161 6.23 -3.84 26.42
N ALA A 162 5.61 -4.86 26.95
CA ALA A 162 6.27 -6.14 27.23
C ALA A 162 6.71 -6.86 25.95
N ALA A 163 5.99 -6.69 24.84
CA ALA A 163 6.35 -7.25 23.54
C ALA A 163 7.61 -6.57 22.96
N VAL A 164 7.64 -5.23 22.93
CA VAL A 164 8.81 -4.48 22.41
C VAL A 164 10.04 -4.61 23.32
N ALA A 165 9.87 -4.88 24.60
CA ALA A 165 10.98 -5.22 25.48
C ALA A 165 11.66 -6.55 25.09
N LYS A 166 10.93 -7.47 24.43
CA LYS A 166 11.44 -8.75 23.92
C LYS A 166 11.92 -8.68 22.47
N ALA A 167 11.37 -7.76 21.69
CA ALA A 167 11.66 -7.54 20.29
C ALA A 167 11.62 -6.02 20.01
N PRO A 168 12.74 -5.30 20.21
CA PRO A 168 12.77 -3.84 20.06
C PRO A 168 12.55 -3.33 18.64
N ASP A 169 12.66 -4.17 17.65
CA ASP A 169 12.42 -3.90 16.22
C ASP A 169 10.99 -4.23 15.78
N TYR A 170 10.11 -4.70 16.67
CA TYR A 170 8.73 -5.07 16.38
C TYR A 170 7.87 -3.84 16.07
N TYR A 171 7.97 -3.29 14.86
CA TYR A 171 7.29 -2.05 14.48
C TYR A 171 5.75 -2.15 14.50
N GLU A 172 5.17 -3.34 14.26
CA GLU A 172 3.73 -3.55 14.39
C GLU A 172 3.27 -3.36 15.84
N ALA A 173 4.07 -3.79 16.82
CA ALA A 173 3.76 -3.56 18.24
C ALA A 173 3.78 -2.07 18.58
N TYR A 174 4.75 -1.30 18.06
CA TYR A 174 4.77 0.16 18.24
C TYR A 174 3.56 0.84 17.59
N HIS A 175 3.10 0.37 16.43
CA HIS A 175 1.86 0.85 15.84
C HIS A 175 0.67 0.61 16.79
N GLN A 176 0.55 -0.59 17.35
CA GLN A 176 -0.51 -0.93 18.31
C GLN A 176 -0.41 -0.09 19.61
N MET A 177 0.80 0.23 20.09
CA MET A 177 0.99 1.18 21.20
C MET A 177 0.43 2.57 20.83
N GLY A 178 0.70 3.03 19.62
CA GLY A 178 0.13 4.28 19.11
C GLY A 178 -1.39 4.27 19.10
N MET A 179 -2.00 3.19 18.64
CA MET A 179 -3.46 3.01 18.61
C MET A 179 -4.04 2.96 20.03
N ALA A 180 -3.39 2.27 20.98
CA ALA A 180 -3.79 2.26 22.38
C ALA A 180 -3.73 3.67 23.01
N CYS A 181 -2.67 4.44 22.71
CA CYS A 181 -2.55 5.83 23.16
C CYS A 181 -3.64 6.73 22.59
N LEU A 182 -4.06 6.54 21.32
CA LEU A 182 -5.19 7.27 20.74
C LEU A 182 -6.50 6.96 21.49
N SER A 183 -6.73 5.68 21.81
CA SER A 183 -7.90 5.26 22.61
C SER A 183 -7.90 5.88 24.02
N LEU A 184 -6.72 6.10 24.59
CA LEU A 184 -6.52 6.78 25.89
C LEU A 184 -6.52 8.32 25.79
N GLN A 185 -6.81 8.88 24.61
CA GLN A 185 -6.77 10.32 24.36
C GLN A 185 -5.40 10.96 24.67
N LYS A 186 -4.31 10.22 24.43
CA LYS A 186 -2.90 10.64 24.58
C LYS A 186 -2.23 10.82 23.22
N PRO A 187 -2.60 11.86 22.46
CA PRO A 187 -2.14 12.00 21.07
C PRO A 187 -0.63 12.26 20.94
N ALA A 188 0.03 12.83 21.96
CA ALA A 188 1.48 13.04 21.94
C ALA A 188 2.25 11.70 22.06
N ASP A 189 1.79 10.82 22.95
CA ASP A 189 2.38 9.49 23.08
C ASP A 189 2.08 8.64 21.85
N ALA A 190 0.87 8.74 21.29
CA ALA A 190 0.51 8.08 20.05
C ALA A 190 1.45 8.48 18.90
N GLU A 191 1.70 9.78 18.72
CA GLU A 191 2.64 10.25 17.71
C GLU A 191 4.04 9.68 17.91
N LYS A 192 4.54 9.68 19.14
CA LYS A 192 5.85 9.11 19.48
C LYS A 192 5.96 7.67 19.01
N TYR A 193 5.00 6.82 19.37
CA TYR A 193 5.04 5.40 19.03
C TYR A 193 4.82 5.15 17.54
N LEU A 194 3.92 5.90 16.89
CA LEU A 194 3.72 5.80 15.45
C LEU A 194 4.97 6.22 14.65
N ARG A 195 5.68 7.28 15.08
CA ARG A 195 6.96 7.67 14.45
C ARG A 195 8.03 6.58 14.60
N ILE A 196 8.11 5.90 15.75
CA ILE A 196 9.01 4.76 15.94
C ILE A 196 8.64 3.64 14.96
N SER A 197 7.37 3.28 14.86
CA SER A 197 6.88 2.25 13.94
C SER A 197 7.24 2.59 12.48
N VAL A 198 6.96 3.81 12.05
CA VAL A 198 7.27 4.31 10.69
C VAL A 198 8.77 4.30 10.42
N SER A 199 9.59 4.66 11.41
CA SER A 199 11.05 4.65 11.28
C SER A 199 11.61 3.23 11.18
N LEU A 200 11.21 2.32 12.07
CA LEU A 200 11.67 0.93 12.08
C LEU A 200 11.23 0.16 10.82
N SER A 201 10.04 0.44 10.32
CA SER A 201 9.54 -0.15 9.08
C SER A 201 10.10 0.54 7.82
N HIS A 202 10.97 1.53 7.94
CA HIS A 202 11.47 2.32 6.80
C HIS A 202 10.33 2.85 5.90
N GLN A 203 9.21 3.26 6.51
CA GLN A 203 8.00 3.72 5.80
C GLN A 203 7.38 2.68 4.86
N THR A 204 7.53 1.40 5.13
CA THR A 204 6.94 0.31 4.31
C THR A 204 5.72 -0.34 4.96
N TYR A 205 5.38 -0.01 6.20
CA TYR A 205 4.22 -0.52 6.91
C TYR A 205 3.05 0.48 6.80
N PRO A 206 2.08 0.23 5.88
CA PRO A 206 1.06 1.21 5.51
C PRO A 206 0.16 1.63 6.67
N GLU A 207 -0.14 0.71 7.60
CA GLU A 207 -1.00 0.99 8.75
C GLU A 207 -0.39 2.06 9.66
N ALA A 208 0.92 1.97 9.95
CA ALA A 208 1.60 2.97 10.76
C ALA A 208 1.75 4.31 10.03
N VAL A 209 2.08 4.26 8.72
CA VAL A 209 2.22 5.46 7.88
C VAL A 209 0.90 6.21 7.80
N LEU A 210 -0.22 5.51 7.54
CA LEU A 210 -1.55 6.10 7.50
C LEU A 210 -2.01 6.61 8.86
N ALA A 211 -1.78 5.84 9.93
CA ALA A 211 -2.17 6.27 11.29
C ALA A 211 -1.44 7.54 11.71
N LEU A 212 -0.14 7.65 11.43
CA LEU A 212 0.64 8.86 11.70
C LEU A 212 0.15 10.04 10.85
N ALA A 213 -0.10 9.82 9.56
CA ALA A 213 -0.64 10.84 8.66
C ALA A 213 -1.96 11.41 9.18
N ILE A 214 -2.90 10.54 9.54
CA ILE A 214 -4.22 10.91 10.08
C ILE A 214 -4.08 11.72 11.38
N LEU A 215 -3.19 11.30 12.26
CA LEU A 215 -2.94 12.00 13.52
C LEU A 215 -2.42 13.43 13.28
N LEU A 216 -1.43 13.59 12.38
CA LEU A 216 -0.86 14.89 12.04
C LEU A 216 -1.86 15.81 11.35
N LEU A 217 -2.63 15.29 10.38
CA LEU A 217 -3.70 16.04 9.72
C LEU A 217 -4.79 16.49 10.70
N GLY A 218 -5.11 15.64 11.69
CA GLY A 218 -6.05 16.00 12.77
C GLY A 218 -5.59 17.17 13.63
N ARG A 219 -4.29 17.38 13.76
CA ARG A 219 -3.69 18.55 14.44
C ARG A 219 -3.59 19.80 13.56
N ARG A 220 -4.11 19.74 12.34
CA ARG A 220 -4.01 20.81 11.33
C ARG A 220 -2.55 21.09 10.93
N ASP A 221 -1.74 20.04 10.89
CA ASP A 221 -0.39 20.07 10.34
C ASP A 221 -0.35 19.33 8.98
N PRO A 222 -0.81 19.99 7.89
CA PRO A 222 -0.85 19.36 6.58
C PRO A 222 0.54 19.19 5.96
N ALA A 223 1.54 19.95 6.41
CA ALA A 223 2.89 19.90 5.84
C ALA A 223 3.54 18.54 6.10
N ASP A 224 3.41 18.01 7.32
CA ASP A 224 3.96 16.71 7.70
C ASP A 224 3.00 15.54 7.38
N GLY A 225 1.69 15.78 7.48
CA GLY A 225 0.68 14.73 7.33
C GLY A 225 0.42 14.28 5.89
N GLU A 226 0.39 15.23 4.95
CA GLU A 226 0.06 14.91 3.55
C GLU A 226 1.08 13.99 2.84
N PRO A 227 2.40 14.22 2.93
CA PRO A 227 3.37 13.32 2.32
C PRO A 227 3.22 11.88 2.82
N LEU A 228 2.96 11.71 4.12
CA LEU A 228 2.71 10.40 4.73
C LEU A 228 1.38 9.80 4.25
N LEU A 229 0.32 10.61 4.12
CA LEU A 229 -0.96 10.13 3.59
C LEU A 229 -0.81 9.59 2.17
N ARG A 230 -0.14 10.34 1.29
CA ARG A 230 0.14 9.91 -0.09
C ARG A 230 0.99 8.64 -0.11
N ARG A 231 2.06 8.60 0.71
CA ARG A 231 2.89 7.41 0.85
C ARG A 231 2.08 6.19 1.34
N GLY A 232 1.23 6.37 2.32
CA GLY A 232 0.35 5.31 2.84
C GLY A 232 -0.62 4.78 1.78
N LEU A 233 -1.15 5.66 0.91
CA LEU A 233 -2.00 5.26 -0.22
C LEU A 233 -1.24 4.57 -1.35
N GLU A 234 0.03 4.93 -1.61
CA GLU A 234 0.89 4.19 -2.53
C GLU A 234 1.13 2.76 -2.04
N LEU A 235 1.35 2.58 -0.73
CA LEU A 235 1.58 1.28 -0.11
C LEU A 235 0.30 0.44 -0.01
N ASN A 236 -0.85 1.07 0.26
CA ASN A 236 -2.15 0.43 0.36
C ASN A 236 -3.21 1.20 -0.43
N PRO A 237 -3.31 0.94 -1.76
CA PRO A 237 -4.30 1.58 -2.63
C PRO A 237 -5.76 1.20 -2.32
N ASN A 238 -5.99 0.21 -1.44
CA ASN A 238 -7.34 -0.21 -1.02
C ASN A 238 -7.74 0.38 0.35
N SER A 239 -7.02 1.35 0.87
CA SER A 239 -7.34 2.00 2.13
C SER A 239 -8.47 3.02 1.97
N TRP A 240 -9.71 2.63 2.27
CA TRP A 240 -10.84 3.57 2.25
C TRP A 240 -10.62 4.76 3.20
N ILE A 241 -9.99 4.53 4.35
CA ILE A 241 -9.73 5.58 5.33
C ILE A 241 -8.68 6.59 4.81
N GLY A 242 -7.69 6.11 4.07
CA GLY A 242 -6.70 6.97 3.41
C GLY A 242 -7.37 7.89 2.38
N TYR A 243 -8.24 7.36 1.53
CA TYR A 243 -8.98 8.17 0.57
C TYR A 243 -10.01 9.10 1.23
N TYR A 244 -10.66 8.66 2.31
CA TYR A 244 -11.53 9.53 3.10
C TYR A 244 -10.76 10.74 3.66
N GLU A 245 -9.58 10.53 4.22
CA GLU A 245 -8.75 11.62 4.74
C GLU A 245 -8.18 12.51 3.62
N LEU A 246 -7.83 11.92 2.47
CA LEU A 246 -7.45 12.70 1.29
C LEU A 246 -8.60 13.58 0.80
N GLY A 247 -9.80 13.04 0.73
CA GLY A 247 -11.00 13.81 0.37
C GLY A 247 -11.28 14.97 1.33
N LYS A 248 -11.09 14.76 2.64
CA LYS A 248 -11.19 15.85 3.64
C LYS A 248 -10.14 16.93 3.44
N LEU A 249 -8.89 16.51 3.18
CA LEU A 249 -7.78 17.43 2.95
C LEU A 249 -8.03 18.30 1.70
N GLU A 250 -8.43 17.69 0.60
CA GLU A 250 -8.73 18.40 -0.65
C GLU A 250 -9.96 19.32 -0.50
N LEU A 251 -11.00 18.88 0.23
CA LEU A 251 -12.15 19.72 0.55
C LEU A 251 -11.76 20.93 1.40
N TYR A 252 -10.89 20.75 2.39
CA TYR A 252 -10.36 21.84 3.21
C TYR A 252 -9.61 22.88 2.37
N ARG A 253 -8.90 22.45 1.34
CA ARG A 253 -8.21 23.29 0.35
C ARG A 253 -9.14 23.91 -0.69
N MET A 254 -10.43 23.59 -0.63
CA MET A 254 -11.42 23.98 -1.64
C MET A 254 -11.16 23.39 -3.04
N HIS A 255 -10.40 22.30 -3.13
CA HIS A 255 -10.21 21.53 -4.35
C HIS A 255 -11.36 20.54 -4.50
N ILE A 256 -12.51 21.01 -4.98
CA ILE A 256 -13.79 20.28 -4.91
C ILE A 256 -13.77 18.99 -5.75
N GLU A 257 -13.24 19.03 -6.99
CA GLU A 257 -13.20 17.84 -7.86
C GLU A 257 -12.24 16.76 -7.33
N PRO A 258 -10.98 17.05 -6.90
CA PRO A 258 -10.12 16.09 -6.24
C PRO A 258 -10.74 15.51 -4.95
N ALA A 259 -11.45 16.35 -4.18
CA ALA A 259 -12.15 15.88 -2.98
C ALA A 259 -13.25 14.86 -3.31
N LEU A 260 -14.03 15.12 -4.38
CA LEU A 260 -15.08 14.23 -4.83
C LEU A 260 -14.54 12.90 -5.35
N GLU A 261 -13.46 12.94 -6.12
CA GLU A 261 -12.79 11.73 -6.63
C GLU A 261 -12.31 10.84 -5.49
N ALA A 262 -11.61 11.43 -4.51
CA ALA A 262 -11.13 10.69 -3.34
C ALA A 262 -12.29 10.12 -2.51
N ALA A 263 -13.35 10.91 -2.27
CA ALA A 263 -14.51 10.46 -1.51
C ALA A 263 -15.27 9.32 -2.22
N LYS A 264 -15.42 9.36 -3.54
CA LYS A 264 -16.01 8.27 -4.34
C LYS A 264 -15.16 7.00 -4.31
N THR A 265 -13.84 7.14 -4.33
CA THR A 265 -12.94 5.98 -4.15
C THR A 265 -13.14 5.37 -2.76
N ALA A 266 -13.22 6.20 -1.71
CA ALA A 266 -13.52 5.72 -0.36
C ALA A 266 -14.90 5.03 -0.28
N GLU A 267 -15.93 5.55 -0.97
CA GLU A 267 -17.26 4.93 -1.07
C GLU A 267 -17.21 3.55 -1.72
N SER A 268 -16.50 3.42 -2.85
CA SER A 268 -16.40 2.14 -3.57
C SER A 268 -15.70 1.07 -2.73
N LEU A 269 -14.70 1.46 -1.93
CA LEU A 269 -13.95 0.56 -1.05
C LEU A 269 -14.72 0.21 0.23
N ALA A 270 -15.58 1.08 0.72
CA ALA A 270 -16.28 0.91 1.99
C ALA A 270 -17.72 1.49 1.96
N PRO A 271 -18.65 0.87 1.18
CA PRO A 271 -20.00 1.42 0.96
C PRO A 271 -20.92 1.38 2.19
N GLN A 272 -20.48 0.78 3.30
CA GLN A 272 -21.22 0.75 4.56
C GLN A 272 -20.65 1.72 5.63
N GLN A 273 -19.71 2.59 5.24
CA GLN A 273 -19.10 3.55 6.16
C GLN A 273 -19.86 4.88 6.18
N PRO A 274 -20.57 5.22 7.26
CA PRO A 274 -21.37 6.45 7.32
C PRO A 274 -20.54 7.70 7.05
N LYS A 275 -19.31 7.77 7.60
CA LYS A 275 -18.40 8.93 7.47
C LYS A 275 -18.16 9.34 6.02
N VAL A 276 -18.14 8.37 5.09
CA VAL A 276 -17.91 8.64 3.67
C VAL A 276 -19.07 9.42 3.08
N TYR A 277 -20.30 9.03 3.35
CA TYR A 277 -21.50 9.74 2.88
C TYR A 277 -21.64 11.14 3.48
N ARG A 278 -21.21 11.31 4.73
CA ARG A 278 -21.10 12.65 5.32
C ARG A 278 -20.12 13.52 4.55
N LEU A 279 -18.97 12.98 4.13
CA LEU A 279 -18.00 13.72 3.33
C LEU A 279 -18.58 14.05 1.94
N LEU A 280 -19.19 13.08 1.25
CA LEU A 280 -19.82 13.27 -0.05
C LEU A 280 -20.91 14.35 0.02
N SER A 281 -21.77 14.29 1.03
CA SER A 281 -22.82 15.31 1.21
C SER A 281 -22.25 16.72 1.37
N LEU A 282 -21.16 16.88 2.15
CA LEU A 282 -20.49 18.17 2.30
C LEU A 282 -19.89 18.68 0.97
N ILE A 283 -19.30 17.79 0.18
CA ILE A 283 -18.75 18.12 -1.13
C ILE A 283 -19.88 18.57 -2.07
N HIS A 284 -20.97 17.80 -2.17
CA HIS A 284 -22.09 18.13 -3.02
C HIS A 284 -22.81 19.43 -2.60
N LEU A 285 -22.90 19.71 -1.29
CA LEU A 285 -23.38 21.01 -0.80
C LEU A 285 -22.50 22.17 -1.24
N ARG A 286 -21.17 21.98 -1.27
CA ARG A 286 -20.23 22.99 -1.79
C ARG A 286 -20.38 23.22 -3.29
N GLN A 287 -20.76 22.19 -4.05
CA GLN A 287 -21.09 22.27 -5.46
C GLN A 287 -22.49 22.84 -5.72
N LYS A 288 -23.30 23.09 -4.68
CA LYS A 288 -24.74 23.39 -4.77
C LYS A 288 -25.56 22.31 -5.47
N ASN A 289 -25.04 21.08 -5.49
CA ASN A 289 -25.76 19.90 -6.01
C ASN A 289 -26.63 19.32 -4.88
N TYR A 290 -27.74 20.00 -4.60
CA TYR A 290 -28.61 19.68 -3.47
C TYR A 290 -29.26 18.29 -3.60
N GLN A 291 -29.56 17.83 -4.81
CA GLN A 291 -30.13 16.50 -5.02
C GLN A 291 -29.15 15.40 -4.62
N ALA A 292 -27.88 15.47 -5.05
CA ALA A 292 -26.86 14.53 -4.66
C ALA A 292 -26.57 14.59 -3.15
N ALA A 293 -26.51 15.79 -2.60
CA ALA A 293 -26.32 15.98 -1.14
C ALA A 293 -27.42 15.33 -0.31
N LEU A 294 -28.69 15.43 -0.75
CA LEU A 294 -29.82 14.77 -0.09
C LEU A 294 -29.72 13.24 -0.15
N ALA A 295 -29.33 12.67 -1.29
CA ALA A 295 -29.15 11.23 -1.43
C ALA A 295 -28.04 10.70 -0.49
N ASP A 296 -26.94 11.43 -0.37
CA ASP A 296 -25.85 11.09 0.56
C ASP A 296 -26.30 11.19 2.02
N LEU A 297 -27.02 12.27 2.37
CA LEU A 297 -27.54 12.45 3.72
C LEU A 297 -28.55 11.37 4.09
N ASP A 298 -29.41 10.95 3.17
CA ASP A 298 -30.35 9.84 3.37
C ASP A 298 -29.59 8.53 3.62
N THR A 299 -28.52 8.28 2.87
CA THR A 299 -27.67 7.09 3.09
C THR A 299 -26.95 7.18 4.42
N TYR A 300 -26.38 8.33 4.77
CA TYR A 300 -25.74 8.53 6.06
C TYR A 300 -26.69 8.28 7.23
N ILE A 301 -27.88 8.88 7.21
CA ILE A 301 -28.90 8.73 8.24
C ILE A 301 -29.38 7.27 8.37
N ARG A 302 -29.49 6.56 7.24
CA ARG A 302 -29.85 5.13 7.25
C ARG A 302 -28.78 4.27 7.91
N LEU A 303 -27.50 4.60 7.71
CA LEU A 303 -26.37 3.83 8.27
C LEU A 303 -26.06 4.18 9.73
N ASP A 304 -26.37 5.41 10.16
CA ASP A 304 -26.07 5.93 11.49
C ASP A 304 -27.18 6.87 11.99
N PRO A 305 -28.38 6.34 12.32
CA PRO A 305 -29.57 7.17 12.59
C PRO A 305 -29.56 7.84 13.96
N ASP A 306 -28.88 7.25 14.94
CA ASP A 306 -29.06 7.59 16.35
C ASP A 306 -27.85 8.28 16.99
N SER A 307 -26.74 8.40 16.27
CA SER A 307 -25.58 9.15 16.74
C SER A 307 -25.85 10.66 16.77
N PRO A 308 -25.13 11.44 17.59
CA PRO A 308 -25.20 12.90 17.57
C PRO A 308 -24.99 13.49 16.19
N GLU A 309 -24.11 12.88 15.40
CA GLU A 309 -23.80 13.23 14.03
C GLU A 309 -24.99 12.89 13.11
N GLY A 310 -25.64 11.74 13.30
CA GLY A 310 -26.86 11.35 12.57
C GLY A 310 -28.01 12.31 12.82
N LEU A 311 -28.19 12.77 14.05
CA LEU A 311 -29.18 13.80 14.39
C LEU A 311 -28.85 15.15 13.71
N THR A 312 -27.58 15.49 13.62
CA THR A 312 -27.11 16.67 12.88
C THR A 312 -27.38 16.52 11.38
N ALA A 313 -27.13 15.37 10.80
CA ALA A 313 -27.41 15.08 9.40
C ALA A 313 -28.91 15.23 9.07
N LYS A 314 -29.83 14.81 9.95
CA LYS A 314 -31.27 15.02 9.80
C LYS A 314 -31.64 16.50 9.68
N ARG A 315 -31.00 17.36 10.45
CA ARG A 315 -31.21 18.84 10.35
C ARG A 315 -30.65 19.38 9.04
N ILE A 316 -29.42 19.04 8.69
CA ILE A 316 -28.80 19.47 7.42
C ILE A 316 -29.67 19.03 6.23
N ARG A 317 -30.18 17.79 6.27
CA ARG A 317 -31.10 17.28 5.23
C ARG A 317 -32.35 18.15 5.07
N ALA A 318 -33.02 18.49 6.19
CA ALA A 318 -34.22 19.32 6.17
C ALA A 318 -33.92 20.73 5.62
N ASP A 319 -32.79 21.30 5.97
CA ASP A 319 -32.37 22.61 5.47
C ASP A 319 -32.01 22.55 3.97
N THR A 320 -31.33 21.51 3.53
CA THR A 320 -30.99 21.27 2.11
C THR A 320 -32.24 21.09 1.27
N GLN A 321 -33.24 20.36 1.78
CA GLN A 321 -34.53 20.18 1.10
C GLN A 321 -35.26 21.52 0.87
N ARG A 322 -35.30 22.36 1.89
CA ARG A 322 -35.90 23.73 1.77
C ARG A 322 -35.16 24.57 0.75
N GLN A 323 -33.84 24.48 0.71
CA GLN A 323 -33.04 25.23 -0.26
C GLN A 323 -33.30 24.77 -1.70
N LEU A 324 -33.42 23.44 -1.93
CA LEU A 324 -33.78 22.91 -3.23
C LEU A 324 -35.14 23.41 -3.73
N GLU A 325 -36.15 23.46 -2.85
CA GLU A 325 -37.51 23.96 -3.14
C GLU A 325 -37.51 25.47 -3.46
N THR A 326 -36.61 26.27 -2.86
CA THR A 326 -36.50 27.70 -3.13
C THR A 326 -35.72 27.99 -4.41
N ASP A 327 -34.76 27.17 -4.79
CA ASP A 327 -33.95 27.36 -6.01
C ASP A 327 -34.65 26.84 -7.27
N HIS A 328 -35.71 26.01 -7.11
CA HIS A 328 -36.56 25.48 -8.18
C HIS A 328 -38.05 25.64 -7.83
N PRO A 329 -38.62 26.89 -7.87
CA PRO A 329 -40.01 27.14 -7.56
C PRO A 329 -40.98 26.58 -8.61
#